data_62e785a37c78b8df47163dc3ae8c4dbb
#
_entry.id   62e785a37c78b8df47163dc3ae8c4dbb
#
_cell.length_a   1.000
_cell.length_b   1.000
_cell.length_c   1.000
_cell.angle_alpha   90.00
_cell.angle_beta   90.00
_cell.angle_gamma   90.00
#
_symmetry.space_group_name_H-M   'P 1'
#
loop_
_entity.id
_entity.type
_entity.pdbx_description
1 polymer ?
#
loop_
_entity_poly.entity_id
_entity_poly.type
_entity_poly.pdbx_seq_one_letter_code
_entity_poly.pdbx_strand_id
1 'polypeptide(L)'
;NNNNNNNNNNNNNNNNNNKSSDNIINKPPPSFQEYTKDLKELWQFATSKSANTFSYHRLSLLRMNYDFHKKLNNYYEEAGTKNDSADFITITKVDNHIHAASSMRRDEMLQFMKDKYYQEGDLIVTKDDEGDVTLKDSLNSMNDEAFDIERITTERLDMAASAKMFHRFDNFNDSYNPMGRSDLRSIFMKSSNLINGRFFAEVLREVVFKRIREQYHRVAIEPRLSIYGRKMNEWENLSKWFVDHKVLSCDEENAGKASGHVKWMIQVPRLCNIFMGKSYQSFEEMLRNIFQPIFEATLNPEENENIHIFLSNIGGFDCVDDESKYDPLMFDETLTVSPQDYKKKANPPYSYWSYYLYANIFVLNRLRESRGLNTFAFKPHCGEAGQRHHLATSYLLADSVNHGIKLQDEPTLQYLYYLSQIGLALCPLSNDALFLKLQNSPVGDFFKAGLRVCLGTDDPLQFHNTAQPLVEEYIVAQKIFTLSNTDMGEIARNSVLTSNFSHSWKKKWLGDNYHKASLVEANDVEFSNVGPVRPAFREDQLQRELNYIVTHGNLVAPLVGKEDGALDNAIELSNRNVICGAQPYLDKLGGAYESYRDKQTAEIKQITLQMKDL
;
A
#
# COMPACT_ATOMS: atom_id res chain seq x y z
N ASN A 1 -50.31 0.15 61.44
CA ASN A 1 -49.31 -0.73 61.99
C ASN A 1 -48.35 -1.23 60.94
N ASN A 2 -47.23 -0.60 60.89
CA ASN A 2 -45.88 -1.15 60.97
C ASN A 2 -45.45 -2.00 59.76
N ASN A 3 -44.56 -1.62 59.05
CA ASN A 3 -43.15 -1.22 59.20
C ASN A 3 -42.29 -2.01 58.24
N ASN A 4 -41.57 -1.23 57.51
CA ASN A 4 -40.10 -1.23 57.36
C ASN A 4 -39.41 -2.26 56.49
N ASN A 5 -38.82 -1.71 55.45
CA ASN A 5 -37.37 -1.70 55.14
C ASN A 5 -36.71 -3.00 54.68
N ASN A 6 -36.24 -3.02 53.48
CA ASN A 6 -34.85 -2.68 53.18
C ASN A 6 -34.56 -2.66 51.71
N ASN A 7 -34.25 -1.50 51.21
CA ASN A 7 -33.36 -1.30 50.07
C ASN A 7 -31.95 -1.61 50.51
N ASN A 8 -31.20 -2.39 49.73
CA ASN A 8 -29.86 -1.97 49.25
C ASN A 8 -29.14 -3.10 48.49
N ASN A 9 -28.42 -2.64 47.53
CA ASN A 9 -27.33 -3.31 46.84
C ASN A 9 -27.64 -4.13 45.60
N ASN A 10 -27.65 -3.43 44.49
CA ASN A 10 -27.05 -3.91 43.24
C ASN A 10 -26.73 -2.72 42.32
N ASN A 11 -25.67 -1.99 42.68
CA ASN A 11 -24.99 -1.03 41.81
C ASN A 11 -23.49 -1.21 42.00
N ASN A 12 -22.89 -2.23 41.36
CA ASN A 12 -21.42 -2.30 41.27
C ASN A 12 -20.98 -3.41 40.28
N ASN A 13 -21.45 -3.38 39.02
CA ASN A 13 -20.86 -4.25 38.00
C ASN A 13 -20.71 -3.62 36.61
N ASN A 14 -20.96 -2.31 36.45
CA ASN A 14 -20.80 -1.68 35.13
C ASN A 14 -19.53 -0.84 34.95
N ASN A 15 -18.59 -0.83 35.91
CA ASN A 15 -17.38 -0.02 35.82
C ASN A 15 -16.11 -0.78 35.42
N ASN A 16 -16.17 -2.11 35.24
CA ASN A 16 -14.96 -2.86 34.86
C ASN A 16 -14.80 -3.07 33.35
N ASN A 17 -15.85 -2.93 32.56
CA ASN A 17 -15.75 -3.10 31.11
C ASN A 17 -15.24 -1.84 30.38
N ASN A 18 -15.44 -0.65 30.96
CA ASN A 18 -14.89 0.58 30.37
C ASN A 18 -13.37 0.75 30.63
N LYS A 19 -12.80 0.11 31.66
CA LYS A 19 -11.36 0.21 31.95
C LYS A 19 -10.49 -0.61 31.00
N SER A 20 -11.01 -1.64 30.34
CA SER A 20 -10.24 -2.44 29.38
C SER A 20 -10.15 -1.78 28.01
N SER A 21 -11.23 -1.13 27.55
CA SER A 21 -11.25 -0.37 26.29
C SER A 21 -10.39 0.91 26.38
N ASP A 22 -10.47 1.65 27.48
CA ASP A 22 -9.65 2.84 27.73
C ASP A 22 -8.15 2.53 27.79
N ASN A 23 -7.76 1.33 28.24
CA ASN A 23 -6.36 0.91 28.28
C ASN A 23 -5.76 0.57 26.91
N ILE A 24 -6.56 0.12 25.97
CA ILE A 24 -6.12 -0.17 24.60
C ILE A 24 -5.96 1.12 23.79
N ILE A 25 -6.86 2.08 23.98
CA ILE A 25 -6.84 3.39 23.32
C ILE A 25 -5.62 4.23 23.73
N ASN A 26 -5.12 4.06 24.96
CA ASN A 26 -4.01 4.85 25.48
C ASN A 26 -2.62 4.17 25.39
N LYS A 27 -2.50 3.00 24.77
CA LYS A 27 -1.19 2.33 24.67
C LYS A 27 -0.33 3.03 23.60
N PRO A 28 0.89 3.51 23.95
CA PRO A 28 1.80 4.08 22.96
C PRO A 28 2.26 3.02 21.95
N PRO A 29 2.83 3.41 20.79
CA PRO A 29 3.49 2.45 19.93
C PRO A 29 4.61 1.74 20.71
N PRO A 30 5.00 0.51 20.30
CA PRO A 30 6.12 -0.17 20.92
C PRO A 30 7.36 0.73 20.87
N SER A 31 8.17 0.72 21.90
CA SER A 31 9.46 1.39 21.86
C SER A 31 10.34 0.79 20.77
N PHE A 32 11.31 1.56 20.30
CA PHE A 32 12.27 1.06 19.30
C PHE A 32 13.01 -0.19 19.77
N GLN A 33 13.31 -0.29 21.07
CA GLN A 33 13.97 -1.45 21.66
C GLN A 33 13.05 -2.68 21.65
N GLU A 34 11.79 -2.54 22.03
CA GLU A 34 10.81 -3.62 21.94
C GLU A 34 10.64 -4.09 20.51
N TYR A 35 10.43 -3.15 19.57
CA TYR A 35 10.32 -3.47 18.15
C TYR A 35 11.55 -4.22 17.62
N THR A 36 12.76 -3.78 18.00
CA THR A 36 14.02 -4.44 17.56
C THR A 36 14.14 -5.86 18.08
N LYS A 37 13.75 -6.08 19.35
CA LYS A 37 13.70 -7.41 19.95
C LYS A 37 12.72 -8.29 19.19
N ASP A 38 11.52 -7.80 18.96
CA ASP A 38 10.46 -8.48 18.27
C ASP A 38 10.84 -8.86 16.83
N LEU A 39 11.45 -7.92 16.09
CA LEU A 39 11.95 -8.17 14.74
C LEU A 39 13.02 -9.27 14.72
N LYS A 40 13.93 -9.25 15.70
CA LYS A 40 14.97 -10.26 15.83
C LYS A 40 14.37 -11.66 16.06
N GLU A 41 13.43 -11.76 16.99
CA GLU A 41 12.75 -13.01 17.30
C GLU A 41 11.98 -13.54 16.09
N LEU A 42 11.19 -12.66 15.44
CA LEU A 42 10.47 -13.02 14.22
C LEU A 42 11.40 -13.51 13.11
N TRP A 43 12.52 -12.81 12.87
CA TRP A 43 13.47 -13.18 11.84
C TRP A 43 14.18 -14.50 12.14
N GLN A 44 14.58 -14.72 13.41
CA GLN A 44 15.16 -16.00 13.84
C GLN A 44 14.19 -17.15 13.65
N PHE A 45 12.93 -16.94 14.01
CA PHE A 45 11.87 -17.92 13.77
C PHE A 45 11.65 -18.17 12.27
N ALA A 46 11.47 -17.09 11.49
CA ALA A 46 11.21 -17.17 10.06
C ALA A 46 12.33 -17.90 9.29
N THR A 47 13.59 -17.78 9.74
CA THR A 47 14.74 -18.44 9.11
C THR A 47 15.06 -19.81 9.69
N SER A 48 14.33 -20.28 10.70
CA SER A 48 14.55 -21.63 11.27
C SER A 48 14.15 -22.72 10.26
N LYS A 49 14.95 -23.80 10.21
CA LYS A 49 14.71 -24.90 9.26
C LYS A 49 13.36 -25.59 9.49
N SER A 50 12.98 -25.81 10.75
CA SER A 50 11.72 -26.45 11.11
C SER A 50 10.53 -25.63 10.69
N ALA A 51 10.49 -24.34 11.02
CA ALA A 51 9.41 -23.44 10.63
C ALA A 51 9.29 -23.32 9.09
N ASN A 52 10.41 -23.21 8.39
CA ASN A 52 10.41 -23.17 6.93
C ASN A 52 9.88 -24.45 6.30
N THR A 53 10.30 -25.62 6.78
CA THR A 53 9.82 -26.90 6.28
C THR A 53 8.32 -27.07 6.54
N PHE A 54 7.87 -26.78 7.75
CA PHE A 54 6.46 -26.82 8.11
C PHE A 54 5.63 -25.89 7.21
N SER A 55 5.99 -24.62 7.14
CA SER A 55 5.27 -23.60 6.37
C SER A 55 5.24 -23.95 4.88
N TYR A 56 6.34 -24.44 4.32
CA TYR A 56 6.39 -24.92 2.93
C TYR A 56 5.36 -26.02 2.65
N HIS A 57 5.26 -27.02 3.55
CA HIS A 57 4.27 -28.10 3.39
C HIS A 57 2.84 -27.58 3.54
N ARG A 58 2.57 -26.65 4.49
CA ARG A 58 1.23 -26.06 4.64
C ARG A 58 0.83 -25.25 3.40
N LEU A 59 1.72 -24.39 2.89
CA LEU A 59 1.48 -23.63 1.66
C LEU A 59 1.27 -24.56 0.45
N SER A 60 2.02 -25.65 0.36
CA SER A 60 1.84 -26.63 -0.71
C SER A 60 0.47 -27.31 -0.62
N LEU A 61 0.03 -27.65 0.59
CA LEU A 61 -1.31 -28.21 0.83
C LEU A 61 -2.41 -27.21 0.43
N LEU A 62 -2.27 -25.94 0.79
CA LEU A 62 -3.23 -24.91 0.42
C LEU A 62 -3.37 -24.76 -1.11
N ARG A 63 -2.25 -24.76 -1.84
CA ARG A 63 -2.26 -24.74 -3.32
C ARG A 63 -2.92 -25.98 -3.91
N MET A 64 -2.63 -27.17 -3.36
CA MET A 64 -3.27 -28.43 -3.79
C MET A 64 -4.79 -28.40 -3.53
N ASN A 65 -5.21 -27.93 -2.36
CA ASN A 65 -6.62 -27.81 -2.02
C ASN A 65 -7.35 -26.84 -2.98
N TYR A 66 -6.71 -25.72 -3.35
CA TYR A 66 -7.24 -24.82 -4.35
C TYR A 66 -7.40 -25.49 -5.72
N ASP A 67 -6.39 -26.21 -6.19
CA ASP A 67 -6.46 -26.91 -7.47
C ASP A 67 -7.54 -28.00 -7.48
N PHE A 68 -7.73 -28.72 -6.35
CA PHE A 68 -8.84 -29.65 -6.16
C PHE A 68 -10.19 -28.95 -6.16
N HIS A 69 -10.30 -27.86 -5.41
CA HIS A 69 -11.52 -27.06 -5.35
C HIS A 69 -11.95 -26.61 -6.76
N LYS A 70 -11.02 -26.07 -7.53
CA LYS A 70 -11.30 -25.66 -8.92
C LYS A 70 -11.76 -26.83 -9.79
N LYS A 71 -11.11 -27.98 -9.72
CA LYS A 71 -11.49 -29.15 -10.52
C LYS A 71 -12.90 -29.65 -10.20
N LEU A 72 -13.29 -29.60 -8.92
CA LEU A 72 -14.58 -30.11 -8.46
C LEU A 72 -15.72 -29.10 -8.57
N ASN A 73 -15.43 -27.81 -8.43
CA ASN A 73 -16.43 -26.77 -8.23
C ASN A 73 -16.45 -25.69 -9.32
N ASN A 74 -15.62 -25.76 -10.36
CA ASN A 74 -15.54 -24.73 -11.39
C ASN A 74 -16.91 -24.36 -11.97
N TYR A 75 -17.73 -25.36 -12.26
CA TYR A 75 -19.10 -25.15 -12.74
C TYR A 75 -19.96 -24.36 -11.73
N TYR A 76 -19.86 -24.69 -10.44
CA TYR A 76 -20.63 -24.03 -9.39
C TYR A 76 -20.12 -22.62 -9.11
N GLU A 77 -18.82 -22.39 -9.27
CA GLU A 77 -18.24 -21.05 -9.16
C GLU A 77 -18.77 -20.13 -10.26
N GLU A 78 -18.78 -20.62 -11.49
CA GLU A 78 -19.27 -19.87 -12.65
C GLU A 78 -20.80 -19.70 -12.63
N ALA A 79 -21.56 -20.77 -12.34
CA ALA A 79 -23.01 -20.72 -12.22
C ALA A 79 -23.50 -19.89 -11.03
N GLY A 80 -22.66 -19.69 -10.03
CA GLY A 80 -22.96 -18.86 -8.85
C GLY A 80 -22.86 -17.35 -9.14
N THR A 81 -22.33 -16.95 -10.31
CA THR A 81 -22.27 -15.57 -10.73
C THR A 81 -23.57 -15.17 -11.42
N LYS A 82 -23.98 -13.90 -11.31
CA LYS A 82 -25.26 -13.43 -11.89
C LYS A 82 -25.23 -13.26 -13.42
N ASN A 83 -24.03 -13.13 -13.99
CA ASN A 83 -23.86 -12.92 -15.42
C ASN A 83 -22.75 -13.84 -15.94
N ASP A 84 -23.12 -14.83 -16.75
CA ASP A 84 -22.18 -15.71 -17.44
C ASP A 84 -21.22 -14.96 -18.37
N SER A 85 -21.56 -13.72 -18.71
CA SER A 85 -20.81 -12.81 -19.57
C SER A 85 -20.50 -11.46 -18.96
N ALA A 86 -20.47 -11.35 -17.61
CA ALA A 86 -20.08 -10.09 -16.99
C ALA A 86 -18.69 -9.72 -17.48
N ASP A 87 -18.65 -8.70 -18.32
CA ASP A 87 -17.41 -8.13 -18.78
C ASP A 87 -16.61 -7.71 -17.54
N PHE A 88 -15.41 -8.26 -17.39
CA PHE A 88 -14.51 -7.93 -16.26
C PHE A 88 -14.30 -6.41 -16.10
N ILE A 89 -14.46 -5.65 -17.19
CA ILE A 89 -14.40 -4.19 -17.20
C ILE A 89 -15.45 -3.60 -16.24
N THR A 90 -16.60 -4.23 -16.08
CA THR A 90 -17.71 -3.74 -15.24
C THR A 90 -17.51 -4.00 -13.74
N ILE A 91 -16.57 -4.86 -13.34
CA ILE A 91 -16.26 -5.13 -11.95
C ILE A 91 -15.43 -3.99 -11.37
N THR A 92 -15.80 -3.49 -10.19
CA THR A 92 -15.03 -2.44 -9.51
C THR A 92 -13.69 -2.98 -9.03
N LYS A 93 -12.63 -2.27 -9.37
CA LYS A 93 -11.26 -2.56 -8.98
C LYS A 93 -10.50 -1.30 -8.61
N VAL A 94 -9.53 -1.43 -7.72
CA VAL A 94 -8.67 -0.34 -7.29
C VAL A 94 -7.24 -0.64 -7.72
N ASP A 95 -6.61 0.32 -8.38
CA ASP A 95 -5.18 0.32 -8.57
C ASP A 95 -4.51 0.75 -7.28
N ASN A 96 -4.07 -0.23 -6.49
CA ASN A 96 -3.48 0.01 -5.19
C ASN A 96 -2.02 0.46 -5.26
N HIS A 97 -1.41 0.39 -6.44
CA HIS A 97 -0.02 0.74 -6.63
C HIS A 97 0.21 1.42 -7.98
N ILE A 98 0.22 2.76 -7.97
CA ILE A 98 0.48 3.59 -9.15
C ILE A 98 1.22 4.87 -8.75
N HIS A 99 2.28 5.23 -9.49
CA HIS A 99 3.01 6.48 -9.28
C HIS A 99 2.37 7.61 -10.08
N ALA A 100 2.06 8.75 -9.43
CA ALA A 100 1.33 9.84 -10.06
C ALA A 100 2.06 10.44 -11.27
N ALA A 101 3.40 10.55 -11.19
CA ALA A 101 4.22 11.11 -12.26
C ALA A 101 4.26 10.24 -13.53
N SER A 102 3.87 8.97 -13.44
CA SER A 102 3.86 8.01 -14.54
C SER A 102 2.48 7.37 -14.77
N SER A 103 1.43 7.97 -14.26
CA SER A 103 0.07 7.44 -14.34
C SER A 103 -0.62 7.61 -15.70
N MET A 104 -0.06 8.44 -16.58
CA MET A 104 -0.44 8.53 -18.01
C MET A 104 0.32 7.50 -18.83
N ARG A 105 -0.14 7.22 -20.06
CA ARG A 105 0.58 6.40 -21.02
C ARG A 105 1.54 7.23 -21.87
N ARG A 106 2.47 6.56 -22.57
CA ARG A 106 3.45 7.21 -23.46
C ARG A 106 2.80 8.01 -24.59
N ASP A 107 1.79 7.44 -25.25
CA ASP A 107 1.06 8.09 -26.32
C ASP A 107 0.25 9.30 -25.83
N GLU A 108 -0.37 9.17 -24.65
CA GLU A 108 -1.08 10.28 -23.99
C GLU A 108 -0.11 11.42 -23.62
N MET A 109 1.05 11.09 -23.05
CA MET A 109 2.08 12.06 -22.70
C MET A 109 2.62 12.78 -23.95
N LEU A 110 2.93 12.03 -25.00
CA LEU A 110 3.41 12.59 -26.25
C LEU A 110 2.37 13.52 -26.88
N GLN A 111 1.11 13.11 -26.93
CA GLN A 111 0.04 13.95 -27.47
C GLN A 111 -0.12 15.23 -26.65
N PHE A 112 -0.11 15.13 -25.32
CA PHE A 112 -0.16 16.29 -24.44
C PHE A 112 1.02 17.26 -24.68
N MET A 113 2.24 16.75 -24.84
CA MET A 113 3.41 17.57 -25.17
C MET A 113 3.25 18.29 -26.51
N LYS A 114 2.73 17.61 -27.54
CA LYS A 114 2.44 18.20 -28.85
C LYS A 114 1.39 19.29 -28.74
N ASP A 115 0.29 19.03 -28.07
CA ASP A 115 -0.79 20.00 -27.86
C ASP A 115 -0.27 21.27 -27.17
N LYS A 116 0.55 21.13 -26.11
CA LYS A 116 1.16 22.26 -25.42
C LYS A 116 2.17 23.02 -26.27
N TYR A 117 2.94 22.34 -27.08
CA TYR A 117 3.85 22.99 -28.03
C TYR A 117 3.13 23.95 -28.98
N TYR A 118 1.97 23.55 -29.51
CA TYR A 118 1.19 24.38 -30.42
C TYR A 118 0.38 25.47 -29.70
N GLN A 119 -0.21 25.13 -28.58
CA GLN A 119 -1.10 26.05 -27.86
C GLN A 119 -0.34 27.09 -27.03
N GLU A 120 0.77 26.69 -26.43
CA GLU A 120 1.48 27.49 -25.42
C GLU A 120 3.00 27.48 -25.62
N GLY A 121 3.46 27.32 -26.84
CA GLY A 121 4.90 27.19 -27.14
C GLY A 121 5.76 28.38 -26.72
N ASP A 122 5.21 29.56 -26.66
CA ASP A 122 5.92 30.81 -26.28
C ASP A 122 5.92 31.04 -24.73
N LEU A 123 5.31 30.10 -23.95
CA LEU A 123 5.34 30.17 -22.49
C LEU A 123 6.75 29.93 -21.97
N ILE A 124 7.22 30.77 -21.07
CA ILE A 124 8.49 30.59 -20.34
C ILE A 124 8.29 29.44 -19.32
N VAL A 125 9.04 28.35 -19.49
CA VAL A 125 8.89 27.13 -18.69
C VAL A 125 10.10 26.82 -17.79
N THR A 126 11.27 27.38 -18.15
CA THR A 126 12.49 27.18 -17.37
C THR A 126 13.44 28.40 -17.60
N LYS A 127 14.55 28.40 -16.89
CA LYS A 127 15.65 29.37 -17.05
C LYS A 127 16.95 28.60 -17.14
N ASP A 128 17.83 29.08 -18.01
CA ASP A 128 19.21 28.62 -18.10
C ASP A 128 20.18 29.78 -17.83
N ASP A 129 21.46 29.58 -18.11
CA ASP A 129 22.50 30.59 -17.89
C ASP A 129 22.36 31.78 -18.86
N GLU A 130 21.63 31.64 -19.97
CA GLU A 130 21.41 32.67 -20.99
C GLU A 130 20.10 33.45 -20.75
N GLY A 131 19.20 32.98 -19.92
CA GLY A 131 17.96 33.66 -19.54
C GLY A 131 16.70 32.79 -19.47
N ASP A 132 15.59 33.41 -19.87
CA ASP A 132 14.27 32.75 -19.89
C ASP A 132 14.14 31.85 -21.11
N VAL A 133 13.73 30.59 -20.91
CA VAL A 133 13.59 29.57 -21.97
C VAL A 133 12.11 29.26 -22.17
N THR A 134 11.64 29.41 -23.41
CA THR A 134 10.26 29.06 -23.78
C THR A 134 10.07 27.52 -23.93
N LEU A 135 8.81 27.04 -23.96
CA LEU A 135 8.51 25.66 -24.21
C LEU A 135 9.02 25.21 -25.60
N LYS A 136 8.86 26.05 -26.61
CA LYS A 136 9.40 25.78 -27.95
C LYS A 136 10.91 25.68 -27.95
N ASP A 137 11.59 26.62 -27.31
CA ASP A 137 13.05 26.60 -27.24
C ASP A 137 13.55 25.37 -26.47
N SER A 138 12.90 25.03 -25.35
CA SER A 138 13.23 23.83 -24.59
C SER A 138 13.05 22.58 -25.44
N LEU A 139 11.97 22.43 -26.20
CA LEU A 139 11.74 21.27 -27.07
C LEU A 139 12.65 21.27 -28.30
N ASN A 140 12.89 22.44 -28.93
CA ASN A 140 13.69 22.58 -30.15
C ASN A 140 15.21 22.47 -29.90
N SER A 141 15.70 22.67 -28.66
CA SER A 141 17.12 22.58 -28.29
C SER A 141 17.74 21.18 -28.45
N MET A 142 17.02 20.24 -29.01
CA MET A 142 17.57 18.99 -29.52
C MET A 142 18.41 19.33 -30.75
N ASN A 143 19.74 19.15 -30.68
CA ASN A 143 20.75 19.41 -31.69
C ASN A 143 20.50 18.79 -33.09
N ASP A 144 19.28 18.80 -33.55
CA ASP A 144 18.80 18.24 -34.79
C ASP A 144 18.36 19.41 -35.68
N GLU A 145 19.12 19.77 -36.70
CA GLU A 145 18.83 20.86 -37.64
C GLU A 145 17.43 20.79 -38.28
N ALA A 146 16.71 19.69 -38.05
CA ALA A 146 15.36 19.41 -38.54
C ALA A 146 14.40 18.94 -37.44
N PHE A 147 14.46 19.54 -36.22
CA PHE A 147 13.49 19.21 -35.20
C PHE A 147 12.08 19.53 -35.68
N ASP A 148 11.26 18.49 -35.74
CA ASP A 148 9.84 18.55 -36.06
C ASP A 148 9.08 17.78 -34.98
N ILE A 149 8.30 18.47 -34.15
CA ILE A 149 7.51 17.88 -33.06
C ILE A 149 6.57 16.78 -33.57
N GLU A 150 6.09 16.88 -34.83
CA GLU A 150 5.20 15.89 -35.43
C GLU A 150 5.90 14.55 -35.69
N ARG A 151 7.21 14.58 -35.89
CA ARG A 151 8.01 13.38 -36.12
C ARG A 151 8.42 12.63 -34.86
N ILE A 152 8.12 13.21 -33.68
CA ILE A 152 8.40 12.51 -32.42
C ILE A 152 7.40 11.39 -32.26
N THR A 153 7.91 10.17 -32.13
CA THR A 153 7.14 8.94 -31.85
C THR A 153 7.28 8.56 -30.39
N THR A 154 6.47 7.62 -29.93
CA THR A 154 6.55 7.07 -28.56
C THR A 154 7.89 6.38 -28.29
N GLU A 155 8.53 5.81 -29.31
CA GLU A 155 9.87 5.23 -29.20
C GLU A 155 10.93 6.31 -28.99
N ARG A 156 10.82 7.46 -29.69
CA ARG A 156 11.76 8.58 -29.51
C ARG A 156 11.57 9.30 -28.17
N LEU A 157 10.38 9.20 -27.58
CA LEU A 157 10.15 9.69 -26.21
C LEU A 157 11.02 8.96 -25.18
N ASP A 158 11.46 7.73 -25.50
CA ASP A 158 12.41 6.88 -24.77
C ASP A 158 12.05 6.67 -23.29
N MET A 159 10.76 6.50 -23.01
CA MET A 159 10.25 6.27 -21.66
C MET A 159 9.80 4.82 -21.42
N ALA A 160 9.91 3.95 -22.42
CA ALA A 160 9.54 2.54 -22.28
C ALA A 160 10.62 1.75 -21.52
N ALA A 161 10.22 1.08 -20.44
CA ALA A 161 11.08 0.09 -19.80
C ALA A 161 10.93 -1.28 -20.49
N SER A 162 12.05 -1.97 -20.72
CA SER A 162 12.06 -3.32 -21.25
C SER A 162 13.05 -4.20 -20.51
N ALA A 163 12.71 -5.48 -20.36
CA ALA A 163 13.54 -6.49 -19.69
C ALA A 163 14.95 -6.64 -20.26
N LYS A 164 15.20 -6.19 -21.49
CA LYS A 164 16.52 -6.26 -22.13
C LYS A 164 17.44 -5.10 -21.75
N MET A 165 16.86 -3.97 -21.31
CA MET A 165 17.61 -2.73 -21.08
C MET A 165 17.86 -2.47 -19.60
N PHE A 166 17.05 -3.02 -18.69
CA PHE A 166 17.09 -2.66 -17.28
C PHE A 166 17.49 -3.85 -16.41
N HIS A 167 18.74 -3.88 -16.03
CA HIS A 167 19.24 -4.72 -14.94
C HIS A 167 19.54 -3.91 -13.67
N ARG A 168 19.30 -2.58 -13.70
CA ARG A 168 19.62 -1.67 -12.60
C ARG A 168 18.56 -0.58 -12.48
N PHE A 169 18.14 -0.33 -11.25
CA PHE A 169 17.17 0.71 -10.90
C PHE A 169 17.61 2.13 -11.33
N ASP A 170 18.92 2.39 -11.36
CA ASP A 170 19.44 3.68 -11.84
C ASP A 170 19.05 3.94 -13.30
N ASN A 171 19.14 2.93 -14.18
CA ASN A 171 18.71 3.06 -15.57
C ASN A 171 17.19 3.23 -15.71
N PHE A 172 16.43 2.61 -14.81
CA PHE A 172 14.98 2.80 -14.78
C PHE A 172 14.60 4.24 -14.42
N ASN A 173 15.31 4.88 -13.48
CA ASN A 173 15.08 6.28 -13.17
C ASN A 173 15.27 7.22 -14.37
N ASP A 174 16.15 6.88 -15.29
CA ASP A 174 16.36 7.68 -16.51
C ASP A 174 15.18 7.59 -17.47
N SER A 175 14.39 6.51 -17.45
CA SER A 175 13.17 6.37 -18.26
C SER A 175 12.04 7.35 -17.86
N TYR A 176 12.17 8.01 -16.71
CA TYR A 176 11.29 9.13 -16.34
C TYR A 176 11.64 10.46 -17.02
N ASN A 177 12.75 10.51 -17.75
CA ASN A 177 13.20 11.71 -18.44
C ASN A 177 12.75 11.63 -19.91
N PRO A 178 11.70 12.36 -20.37
CA PRO A 178 11.29 12.32 -21.76
C PRO A 178 12.48 12.64 -22.68
N MET A 179 12.74 11.76 -23.66
CA MET A 179 13.89 11.89 -24.57
C MET A 179 15.25 11.98 -23.86
N GLY A 180 15.39 11.34 -22.67
CA GLY A 180 16.60 11.42 -21.83
C GLY A 180 16.82 12.77 -21.13
N ARG A 181 15.85 13.69 -21.15
CA ARG A 181 15.99 15.09 -20.71
C ARG A 181 15.31 15.35 -19.38
N SER A 182 16.12 15.67 -18.37
CA SER A 182 15.64 15.97 -17.01
C SER A 182 14.89 17.32 -16.89
N ASP A 183 15.15 18.27 -17.79
CA ASP A 183 14.40 19.53 -17.87
C ASP A 183 12.95 19.29 -18.32
N LEU A 184 12.71 18.44 -19.34
CA LEU A 184 11.35 18.06 -19.77
C LEU A 184 10.61 17.32 -18.65
N ARG A 185 11.28 16.42 -17.92
CA ARG A 185 10.70 15.83 -16.70
C ARG A 185 10.30 16.91 -15.69
N SER A 186 11.15 17.92 -15.49
CA SER A 186 10.84 19.03 -14.59
C SER A 186 9.63 19.84 -15.03
N ILE A 187 9.50 20.12 -16.33
CA ILE A 187 8.41 20.89 -16.91
C ILE A 187 7.07 20.14 -16.81
N PHE A 188 7.05 18.85 -17.21
CA PHE A 188 5.80 18.11 -17.42
C PHE A 188 5.39 17.19 -16.27
N MET A 189 6.30 16.81 -15.36
CA MET A 189 6.06 15.75 -14.38
C MET A 189 6.37 16.13 -12.94
N LYS A 190 6.70 17.39 -12.65
CA LYS A 190 6.93 17.88 -11.29
C LYS A 190 5.91 18.91 -10.88
N SER A 191 5.50 18.88 -9.62
CA SER A 191 4.59 19.86 -9.01
C SER A 191 5.27 21.19 -8.67
N SER A 192 6.62 21.24 -8.64
CA SER A 192 7.41 22.41 -8.31
C SER A 192 8.36 22.75 -9.45
N ASN A 193 8.00 23.73 -10.27
CA ASN A 193 8.80 24.28 -11.36
C ASN A 193 8.41 25.74 -11.59
N LEU A 194 8.97 26.39 -12.62
CA LEU A 194 8.72 27.81 -12.90
C LEU A 194 7.24 28.13 -13.18
N ILE A 195 6.50 27.19 -13.75
CA ILE A 195 5.06 27.30 -14.02
C ILE A 195 4.18 26.70 -12.90
N ASN A 196 4.72 26.57 -11.68
CA ASN A 196 4.03 26.01 -10.51
C ASN A 196 3.37 24.65 -10.77
N GLY A 197 4.03 23.77 -11.52
CA GLY A 197 3.55 22.42 -11.81
C GLY A 197 2.27 22.33 -12.63
N ARG A 198 1.91 23.39 -13.37
CA ARG A 198 0.65 23.49 -14.11
C ARG A 198 0.48 22.36 -15.12
N PHE A 199 1.49 22.07 -15.93
CA PHE A 199 1.38 21.00 -16.94
C PHE A 199 1.20 19.62 -16.32
N PHE A 200 1.86 19.36 -15.19
CA PHE A 200 1.65 18.10 -14.46
C PHE A 200 0.21 17.99 -13.94
N ALA A 201 -0.34 19.06 -13.39
CA ALA A 201 -1.73 19.08 -12.94
C ALA A 201 -2.73 18.88 -14.10
N GLU A 202 -2.46 19.52 -15.25
CA GLU A 202 -3.30 19.37 -16.46
C GLU A 202 -3.25 17.95 -17.01
N VAL A 203 -2.07 17.30 -17.07
CA VAL A 203 -1.95 15.88 -17.44
C VAL A 203 -2.79 15.00 -16.53
N LEU A 204 -2.72 15.21 -15.22
CA LEU A 204 -3.52 14.43 -14.27
C LEU A 204 -5.03 14.62 -14.51
N ARG A 205 -5.49 15.86 -14.67
CA ARG A 205 -6.92 16.15 -14.82
C ARG A 205 -7.48 15.78 -16.18
N GLU A 206 -6.78 16.16 -17.24
CA GLU A 206 -7.30 16.13 -18.62
C GLU A 206 -7.03 14.79 -19.28
N VAL A 207 -6.04 14.04 -18.79
CA VAL A 207 -5.68 12.73 -19.32
C VAL A 207 -6.07 11.62 -18.34
N VAL A 208 -5.43 11.57 -17.17
CA VAL A 208 -5.58 10.44 -16.23
C VAL A 208 -6.97 10.40 -15.63
N PHE A 209 -7.45 11.51 -15.05
CA PHE A 209 -8.76 11.55 -14.40
C PHE A 209 -9.91 11.48 -15.41
N LYS A 210 -9.73 12.05 -16.60
CA LYS A 210 -10.69 11.90 -17.70
C LYS A 210 -10.84 10.42 -18.06
N ARG A 211 -9.75 9.70 -18.26
CA ARG A 211 -9.77 8.25 -18.53
C ARG A 211 -10.50 7.47 -17.43
N ILE A 212 -10.26 7.79 -16.15
CA ILE A 212 -10.94 7.12 -15.03
C ILE A 212 -12.44 7.40 -15.05
N ARG A 213 -12.87 8.63 -15.34
CA ARG A 213 -14.31 8.97 -15.47
C ARG A 213 -14.97 8.22 -16.61
N GLU A 214 -14.29 8.09 -17.75
CA GLU A 214 -14.80 7.40 -18.95
C GLU A 214 -14.94 5.89 -18.75
N GLN A 215 -14.26 5.29 -17.77
CA GLN A 215 -14.39 3.87 -17.41
C GLN A 215 -15.65 3.57 -16.56
N TYR A 216 -16.69 4.34 -16.69
CA TYR A 216 -17.98 4.17 -15.98
C TYR A 216 -17.83 4.06 -14.46
N HIS A 217 -16.83 4.73 -13.89
CA HIS A 217 -16.56 4.72 -12.45
C HIS A 217 -16.28 3.32 -11.85
N ARG A 218 -15.73 2.42 -12.65
CA ARG A 218 -15.38 1.05 -12.22
C ARG A 218 -13.91 0.88 -11.83
N VAL A 219 -13.11 1.91 -12.07
CA VAL A 219 -11.70 1.95 -11.67
C VAL A 219 -11.49 3.10 -10.70
N ALA A 220 -10.82 2.81 -9.60
CA ALA A 220 -10.32 3.81 -8.67
C ALA A 220 -8.80 3.64 -8.52
N ILE A 221 -8.10 4.68 -8.11
CA ILE A 221 -6.64 4.69 -8.01
C ILE A 221 -6.15 5.22 -6.67
N GLU A 222 -5.00 4.70 -6.22
CA GLU A 222 -4.23 5.22 -5.07
C GLU A 222 -2.88 5.79 -5.52
N PRO A 223 -2.88 6.95 -6.24
CA PRO A 223 -1.65 7.50 -6.82
C PRO A 223 -0.71 8.07 -5.75
N ARG A 224 0.61 7.90 -5.98
CA ARG A 224 1.67 8.28 -5.05
C ARG A 224 2.36 9.56 -5.49
N LEU A 225 2.57 10.47 -4.53
CA LEU A 225 3.43 11.64 -4.68
C LEU A 225 4.43 11.72 -3.52
N SER A 226 5.61 12.27 -3.81
CA SER A 226 6.71 12.31 -2.85
C SER A 226 6.69 13.54 -1.95
N ILE A 227 6.91 13.29 -0.64
CA ILE A 227 7.41 14.26 0.33
C ILE A 227 8.80 13.79 0.76
N TYR A 228 9.80 14.64 0.62
CA TYR A 228 11.21 14.28 0.84
C TYR A 228 11.71 14.61 2.26
N GLY A 229 10.97 15.42 3.00
CA GLY A 229 11.37 15.92 4.31
C GLY A 229 12.56 16.89 4.27
N ARG A 230 12.79 17.55 3.14
CA ARG A 230 13.90 18.52 2.98
C ARG A 230 13.67 19.81 3.76
N LYS A 231 12.41 20.25 3.84
CA LYS A 231 11.99 21.51 4.49
C LYS A 231 10.58 21.37 5.04
N MET A 232 10.27 22.13 6.06
CA MET A 232 8.94 22.21 6.69
C MET A 232 7.82 22.60 5.72
N ASN A 233 8.12 23.46 4.73
CA ASN A 233 7.12 23.98 3.81
C ASN A 233 6.79 23.06 2.61
N GLU A 234 7.31 21.83 2.56
CA GLU A 234 6.98 20.89 1.47
C GLU A 234 5.48 20.57 1.44
N TRP A 235 4.86 20.40 2.62
CA TRP A 235 3.43 20.15 2.74
C TRP A 235 2.57 21.34 2.31
N GLU A 236 2.96 22.55 2.70
CA GLU A 236 2.28 23.78 2.29
C GLU A 236 2.32 23.94 0.78
N ASN A 237 3.49 23.81 0.18
CA ASN A 237 3.66 23.92 -1.27
C ASN A 237 2.87 22.87 -2.04
N LEU A 238 2.92 21.59 -1.57
CA LEU A 238 2.22 20.50 -2.23
C LEU A 238 0.71 20.65 -2.08
N SER A 239 0.21 20.92 -0.88
CA SER A 239 -1.24 21.08 -0.65
C SER A 239 -1.81 22.29 -1.41
N LYS A 240 -1.08 23.40 -1.47
CA LYS A 240 -1.44 24.55 -2.28
C LYS A 240 -1.53 24.18 -3.76
N TRP A 241 -0.55 23.44 -4.28
CA TRP A 241 -0.58 22.95 -5.67
C TRP A 241 -1.82 22.10 -5.94
N PHE A 242 -2.19 21.21 -5.01
CA PHE A 242 -3.40 20.38 -5.14
C PHE A 242 -4.68 21.21 -5.20
N VAL A 243 -4.80 22.20 -4.33
CA VAL A 243 -6.00 23.07 -4.24
C VAL A 243 -6.08 24.00 -5.43
N ASP A 244 -5.00 24.73 -5.75
CA ASP A 244 -4.95 25.70 -6.83
C ASP A 244 -5.25 25.07 -8.19
N HIS A 245 -4.69 23.88 -8.44
CA HIS A 245 -4.87 23.15 -9.69
C HIS A 245 -6.05 22.16 -9.70
N LYS A 246 -6.81 22.06 -8.61
CA LYS A 246 -8.00 21.18 -8.49
C LYS A 246 -7.72 19.70 -8.82
N VAL A 247 -6.59 19.17 -8.35
CA VAL A 247 -6.19 17.77 -8.58
C VAL A 247 -6.49 16.83 -7.41
N LEU A 248 -7.28 17.29 -6.43
CA LEU A 248 -7.67 16.46 -5.27
C LEU A 248 -8.60 15.30 -5.65
N SER A 249 -9.43 15.51 -6.67
CA SER A 249 -10.54 14.64 -7.02
C SER A 249 -10.71 14.53 -8.53
N CYS A 250 -11.25 13.40 -8.98
CA CYS A 250 -11.69 13.23 -10.38
C CYS A 250 -12.94 14.05 -10.72
N ASP A 251 -13.75 14.44 -9.72
CA ASP A 251 -15.03 15.11 -9.93
C ASP A 251 -14.83 16.62 -9.96
N GLU A 252 -15.05 17.26 -11.10
CA GLU A 252 -14.88 18.71 -11.28
C GLU A 252 -15.85 19.51 -10.39
N GLU A 253 -17.08 19.03 -10.20
CA GLU A 253 -18.09 19.67 -9.35
C GLU A 253 -17.78 19.55 -7.84
N ASN A 254 -16.91 18.61 -7.45
CA ASN A 254 -16.54 18.32 -6.07
C ASN A 254 -15.04 18.50 -5.82
N ALA A 255 -14.38 19.39 -6.53
CA ALA A 255 -12.92 19.56 -6.51
C ALA A 255 -12.30 19.81 -5.10
N GLY A 256 -13.10 20.10 -4.09
CA GLY A 256 -12.69 20.21 -2.68
C GLY A 256 -13.23 19.13 -1.75
N LYS A 257 -13.98 18.11 -2.28
CA LYS A 257 -14.53 17.03 -1.47
C LYS A 257 -13.83 15.71 -1.79
N ALA A 258 -13.82 14.78 -0.84
CA ALA A 258 -13.25 13.45 -1.02
C ALA A 258 -13.87 12.75 -2.24
N SER A 259 -13.05 12.46 -3.24
CA SER A 259 -13.46 11.75 -4.45
C SER A 259 -13.58 10.25 -4.19
N GLY A 260 -14.54 9.61 -4.85
CA GLY A 260 -14.69 8.17 -4.84
C GLY A 260 -13.74 7.40 -5.75
N HIS A 261 -12.92 8.06 -6.53
CA HIS A 261 -12.08 7.40 -7.55
C HIS A 261 -10.59 7.65 -7.39
N VAL A 262 -10.22 8.63 -6.57
CA VAL A 262 -8.82 8.95 -6.27
C VAL A 262 -8.63 9.06 -4.77
N LYS A 263 -7.67 8.32 -4.23
CA LYS A 263 -7.23 8.41 -2.84
C LYS A 263 -5.71 8.51 -2.83
N TRP A 264 -5.20 9.68 -2.50
CA TRP A 264 -3.77 9.97 -2.60
C TRP A 264 -2.94 9.21 -1.56
N MET A 265 -1.75 8.83 -1.95
CA MET A 265 -0.73 8.24 -1.08
C MET A 265 0.50 9.15 -1.07
N ILE A 266 1.12 9.30 0.09
CA ILE A 266 2.38 10.03 0.24
C ILE A 266 3.51 9.03 0.34
N GLN A 267 4.43 9.07 -0.62
CA GLN A 267 5.66 8.28 -0.53
C GLN A 267 6.81 9.12 0.04
N VAL A 268 7.58 8.51 0.92
CA VAL A 268 8.78 9.09 1.52
C VAL A 268 10.00 8.33 0.98
N PRO A 269 10.69 8.89 -0.03
CA PRO A 269 11.87 8.24 -0.60
C PRO A 269 13.04 8.23 0.39
N ARG A 270 13.75 7.10 0.47
CA ARG A 270 14.95 6.94 1.31
C ARG A 270 16.17 7.55 0.62
N LEU A 271 16.39 8.85 0.83
CA LEU A 271 17.40 9.65 0.12
C LEU A 271 18.33 10.44 1.07
N CYS A 272 18.65 9.89 2.24
CA CYS A 272 19.63 10.51 3.15
C CYS A 272 20.99 10.71 2.48
N ASN A 273 21.40 9.80 1.60
CA ASN A 273 22.63 9.90 0.83
C ASN A 273 22.70 11.18 -0.03
N ILE A 274 21.57 11.74 -0.44
CA ILE A 274 21.48 12.94 -1.27
C ILE A 274 21.30 14.20 -0.43
N PHE A 275 20.43 14.17 0.58
CA PHE A 275 19.95 15.36 1.28
C PHE A 275 20.59 15.61 2.65
N MET A 276 21.17 14.58 3.31
CA MET A 276 21.84 14.72 4.60
C MET A 276 23.05 15.65 4.50
N GLY A 277 23.11 16.67 5.37
CA GLY A 277 24.13 17.69 5.35
C GLY A 277 23.92 18.79 4.30
N LYS A 278 22.85 18.72 3.50
CA LYS A 278 22.47 19.77 2.53
C LYS A 278 21.11 20.39 2.89
N SER A 279 20.09 19.58 3.08
CA SER A 279 18.71 20.00 3.36
C SER A 279 18.32 19.82 4.81
N TYR A 280 18.85 18.80 5.46
CA TYR A 280 18.68 18.52 6.88
C TYR A 280 19.98 17.93 7.48
N GLN A 281 20.16 18.08 8.80
CA GLN A 281 21.39 17.72 9.50
C GLN A 281 21.30 16.39 10.26
N SER A 282 20.09 15.89 10.48
CA SER A 282 19.83 14.63 11.18
C SER A 282 18.60 13.92 10.63
N PHE A 283 18.47 12.64 10.92
CA PHE A 283 17.26 11.89 10.58
C PHE A 283 16.03 12.40 11.32
N GLU A 284 16.19 12.88 12.55
CA GLU A 284 15.11 13.55 13.31
C GLU A 284 14.60 14.79 12.59
N GLU A 285 15.49 15.64 12.07
CA GLU A 285 15.11 16.85 11.35
C GLU A 285 14.28 16.51 10.10
N MET A 286 14.67 15.48 9.36
CA MET A 286 13.88 14.97 8.24
C MET A 286 12.48 14.52 8.70
N LEU A 287 12.38 13.71 9.75
CA LEU A 287 11.09 13.27 10.30
C LEU A 287 10.25 14.46 10.78
N ARG A 288 10.87 15.45 11.41
CA ARG A 288 10.21 16.68 11.84
C ARG A 288 9.64 17.44 10.65
N ASN A 289 10.40 17.60 9.59
CA ASN A 289 9.95 18.26 8.36
C ASN A 289 8.76 17.53 7.71
N ILE A 290 8.66 16.20 7.87
CA ILE A 290 7.55 15.41 7.34
C ILE A 290 6.33 15.51 8.27
N PHE A 291 6.49 15.30 9.57
CA PHE A 291 5.35 15.06 10.45
C PHE A 291 4.85 16.29 11.20
N GLN A 292 5.72 17.25 11.57
CA GLN A 292 5.29 18.43 12.31
C GLN A 292 4.20 19.22 11.59
N PRO A 293 4.31 19.54 10.27
CA PRO A 293 3.27 20.32 9.59
C PRO A 293 1.89 19.63 9.60
N ILE A 294 1.86 18.31 9.52
CA ILE A 294 0.60 17.56 9.52
C ILE A 294 0.03 17.35 10.93
N PHE A 295 0.87 17.33 11.97
CA PHE A 295 0.41 17.42 13.35
C PHE A 295 -0.20 18.81 13.62
N GLU A 296 0.46 19.88 13.20
CA GLU A 296 -0.03 21.26 13.35
C GLU A 296 -1.34 21.47 12.60
N ALA A 297 -1.46 21.01 11.35
CA ALA A 297 -2.69 21.07 10.58
C ALA A 297 -3.82 20.21 11.17
N THR A 298 -3.49 19.16 11.88
CA THR A 298 -4.46 18.35 12.62
C THR A 298 -4.94 19.07 13.88
N LEU A 299 -4.06 19.78 14.57
CA LEU A 299 -4.37 20.57 15.78
C LEU A 299 -5.13 21.86 15.43
N ASN A 300 -4.69 22.58 14.43
CA ASN A 300 -5.17 23.90 14.02
C ASN A 300 -5.56 23.91 12.53
N PRO A 301 -6.67 23.25 12.15
CA PRO A 301 -7.06 23.12 10.74
C PRO A 301 -7.38 24.47 10.08
N GLU A 302 -7.91 25.46 10.81
CA GLU A 302 -8.24 26.78 10.28
C GLU A 302 -6.99 27.59 9.89
N GLU A 303 -5.88 27.41 10.60
CA GLU A 303 -4.61 28.07 10.28
C GLU A 303 -3.85 27.37 9.14
N ASN A 304 -4.20 26.12 8.83
CA ASN A 304 -3.54 25.25 7.85
C ASN A 304 -4.56 24.67 6.85
N GLU A 305 -5.45 25.47 6.34
CA GLU A 305 -6.62 25.03 5.57
C GLU A 305 -6.25 24.13 4.38
N ASN A 306 -5.28 24.55 3.55
CA ASN A 306 -4.86 23.75 2.38
C ASN A 306 -4.32 22.38 2.78
N ILE A 307 -3.48 22.32 3.82
CA ILE A 307 -2.94 21.07 4.33
C ILE A 307 -4.08 20.20 4.89
N HIS A 308 -5.01 20.79 5.64
CA HIS A 308 -6.16 20.07 6.20
C HIS A 308 -7.05 19.46 5.10
N ILE A 309 -7.39 20.23 4.06
CA ILE A 309 -8.14 19.75 2.90
C ILE A 309 -7.38 18.63 2.20
N PHE A 310 -6.09 18.78 1.98
CA PHE A 310 -5.27 17.76 1.35
C PHE A 310 -5.22 16.48 2.17
N LEU A 311 -4.99 16.56 3.50
CA LEU A 311 -4.97 15.41 4.40
C LEU A 311 -6.29 14.62 4.40
N SER A 312 -7.42 15.24 4.18
CA SER A 312 -8.71 14.54 4.07
C SER A 312 -8.78 13.61 2.84
N ASN A 313 -7.96 13.88 1.82
CA ASN A 313 -7.87 13.12 0.58
C ASN A 313 -6.71 12.11 0.57
N ILE A 314 -5.85 12.09 1.61
CA ILE A 314 -4.76 11.12 1.75
C ILE A 314 -5.27 9.85 2.40
N GLY A 315 -4.88 8.70 1.86
CA GLY A 315 -5.15 7.36 2.39
C GLY A 315 -4.04 6.82 3.27
N GLY A 316 -2.79 7.21 3.02
CA GLY A 316 -1.68 6.66 3.79
C GLY A 316 -0.31 7.08 3.27
N PHE A 317 0.69 6.41 3.83
CA PHE A 317 2.11 6.63 3.57
C PHE A 317 2.74 5.38 2.98
N ASP A 318 3.70 5.62 2.12
CA ASP A 318 4.57 4.64 1.49
C ASP A 318 6.04 5.02 1.77
N CYS A 319 6.97 4.08 1.68
CA CYS A 319 8.38 4.40 1.59
C CYS A 319 8.99 3.64 0.41
N VAL A 320 9.85 4.31 -0.33
CA VAL A 320 10.44 3.79 -1.56
C VAL A 320 11.96 3.95 -1.56
N ASP A 321 12.67 2.96 -2.07
CA ASP A 321 14.11 2.96 -2.28
C ASP A 321 14.46 1.99 -3.41
N ASP A 322 15.70 2.04 -3.86
CA ASP A 322 16.31 0.98 -4.65
C ASP A 322 16.61 -0.23 -3.75
N GLU A 323 15.66 -1.15 -3.65
CA GLU A 323 15.80 -2.35 -2.81
C GLU A 323 16.91 -3.30 -3.29
N SER A 324 17.44 -3.13 -4.50
CA SER A 324 18.58 -3.93 -5.00
C SER A 324 19.88 -3.61 -4.30
N LYS A 325 19.97 -2.45 -3.63
CA LYS A 325 21.13 -2.06 -2.82
C LYS A 325 21.18 -2.84 -1.51
N TYR A 326 22.39 -3.14 -1.07
CA TYR A 326 22.60 -3.81 0.21
C TYR A 326 22.08 -2.95 1.37
N ASP A 327 21.24 -3.54 2.19
CA ASP A 327 20.71 -2.96 3.42
C ASP A 327 21.09 -3.89 4.59
N PRO A 328 21.83 -3.41 5.60
CA PRO A 328 22.28 -4.26 6.70
C PRO A 328 21.11 -4.70 7.59
N LEU A 329 21.22 -5.90 8.14
CA LEU A 329 20.34 -6.36 9.21
C LEU A 329 20.48 -5.44 10.43
N MET A 330 19.37 -5.09 11.05
CA MET A 330 19.28 -4.15 12.16
C MET A 330 19.78 -4.69 13.51
N PHE A 331 20.44 -5.84 13.54
CA PHE A 331 20.92 -6.43 14.79
C PHE A 331 22.35 -6.04 15.15
N ASP A 332 22.96 -5.13 14.38
CA ASP A 332 24.26 -4.58 14.68
C ASP A 332 24.10 -3.48 15.78
N GLU A 333 24.94 -3.54 16.80
CA GLU A 333 24.97 -2.58 17.93
C GLU A 333 25.16 -1.12 17.49
N THR A 334 25.57 -0.89 16.25
CA THR A 334 25.71 0.45 15.66
C THR A 334 24.37 1.19 15.47
N LEU A 335 23.22 0.52 15.64
CA LEU A 335 21.89 1.07 15.39
C LEU A 335 21.13 1.49 16.66
N THR A 336 21.80 1.54 17.79
CA THR A 336 21.26 2.17 19.02
C THR A 336 21.25 3.70 18.95
N VAL A 337 21.68 4.27 17.83
CA VAL A 337 21.76 5.72 17.61
C VAL A 337 20.35 6.31 17.52
N SER A 338 20.10 7.36 18.29
CA SER A 338 18.81 8.09 18.20
C SER A 338 18.65 8.78 16.84
N PRO A 339 17.42 9.10 16.39
CA PRO A 339 17.21 9.89 15.16
C PRO A 339 17.95 11.23 15.16
N GLN A 340 18.09 11.86 16.33
CA GLN A 340 18.82 13.11 16.51
C GLN A 340 20.32 12.96 16.22
N ASP A 341 20.87 11.82 16.59
CA ASP A 341 22.30 11.52 16.45
C ASP A 341 22.65 10.85 15.13
N TYR A 342 21.64 10.39 14.37
CA TYR A 342 21.85 9.82 13.04
C TYR A 342 22.13 10.94 12.01
N LYS A 343 23.42 11.15 11.68
CA LYS A 343 23.91 12.21 10.78
C LYS A 343 24.71 11.64 9.60
N LYS A 344 24.65 10.32 9.39
CA LYS A 344 25.38 9.64 8.31
C LYS A 344 24.76 9.98 6.95
N LYS A 345 25.61 10.23 5.95
CA LYS A 345 25.19 10.40 4.54
C LYS A 345 24.84 9.07 3.86
N ALA A 346 24.26 8.15 4.58
CA ALA A 346 23.74 6.88 4.09
C ALA A 346 22.31 6.72 4.58
N ASN A 347 21.50 5.96 3.88
CA ASN A 347 20.18 5.63 4.40
C ASN A 347 20.35 4.79 5.67
N PRO A 348 19.61 5.06 6.74
CA PRO A 348 19.51 4.10 7.84
C PRO A 348 18.86 2.81 7.32
N PRO A 349 19.07 1.67 8.01
CA PRO A 349 18.45 0.42 7.63
C PRO A 349 16.94 0.54 7.41
N TYR A 350 16.40 -0.25 6.49
CA TYR A 350 14.98 -0.25 6.14
C TYR A 350 14.08 -0.41 7.38
N SER A 351 14.45 -1.30 8.29
CA SER A 351 13.72 -1.55 9.53
C SER A 351 13.71 -0.33 10.47
N TYR A 352 14.84 0.40 10.56
CA TYR A 352 14.93 1.64 11.33
C TYR A 352 14.06 2.74 10.71
N TRP A 353 14.18 2.94 9.41
CA TRP A 353 13.40 3.91 8.65
C TRP A 353 11.89 3.67 8.81
N SER A 354 11.48 2.44 8.54
CA SER A 354 10.07 2.03 8.58
C SER A 354 9.45 2.15 9.97
N TYR A 355 10.21 1.80 11.02
CA TYR A 355 9.74 1.96 12.39
C TYR A 355 9.43 3.42 12.72
N TYR A 356 10.33 4.36 12.40
CA TYR A 356 10.09 5.77 12.74
C TYR A 356 8.98 6.40 11.90
N LEU A 357 8.79 5.99 10.66
CA LEU A 357 7.60 6.38 9.91
C LEU A 357 6.33 5.84 10.58
N TYR A 358 6.29 4.55 10.84
CA TYR A 358 5.15 3.90 11.50
C TYR A 358 4.82 4.53 12.86
N ALA A 359 5.81 4.76 13.72
CA ALA A 359 5.58 5.32 15.05
C ALA A 359 4.96 6.74 14.98
N ASN A 360 5.42 7.58 14.05
CA ASN A 360 4.83 8.90 13.84
C ASN A 360 3.42 8.82 13.25
N ILE A 361 3.18 7.93 12.27
CA ILE A 361 1.85 7.69 11.70
C ILE A 361 0.89 7.19 12.79
N PHE A 362 1.34 6.27 13.65
CA PHE A 362 0.54 5.74 14.75
C PHE A 362 0.07 6.85 15.70
N VAL A 363 0.99 7.70 16.16
CA VAL A 363 0.67 8.81 17.08
C VAL A 363 -0.24 9.82 16.38
N LEU A 364 0.05 10.15 15.11
CA LEU A 364 -0.77 11.05 14.33
C LEU A 364 -2.19 10.51 14.15
N ASN A 365 -2.35 9.22 13.85
CA ASN A 365 -3.64 8.58 13.72
C ASN A 365 -4.46 8.68 14.99
N ARG A 366 -3.85 8.44 16.18
CA ARG A 366 -4.53 8.62 17.46
C ARG A 366 -5.04 10.04 17.68
N LEU A 367 -4.23 11.04 17.34
CA LEU A 367 -4.65 12.43 17.40
C LEU A 367 -5.81 12.71 16.42
N ARG A 368 -5.74 12.19 15.19
CA ARG A 368 -6.77 12.38 14.17
C ARG A 368 -8.08 11.68 14.53
N GLU A 369 -8.01 10.45 15.04
CA GLU A 369 -9.17 9.70 15.56
C GLU A 369 -9.88 10.47 16.67
N SER A 370 -9.14 11.00 17.65
CA SER A 370 -9.72 11.80 18.74
C SER A 370 -10.46 13.05 18.26
N ARG A 371 -10.19 13.49 17.03
CA ARG A 371 -10.84 14.63 16.37
C ARG A 371 -11.87 14.24 15.31
N GLY A 372 -12.15 12.96 15.14
CA GLY A 372 -13.09 12.45 14.12
C GLY A 372 -12.59 12.60 12.68
N LEU A 373 -11.26 12.73 12.47
CA LEU A 373 -10.63 12.85 11.17
C LEU A 373 -10.22 11.49 10.60
N ASN A 374 -10.02 11.42 9.29
CA ASN A 374 -9.50 10.21 8.64
C ASN A 374 -8.07 9.89 9.10
N THR A 375 -7.77 8.59 9.13
CA THR A 375 -6.44 8.05 9.49
C THR A 375 -5.69 7.58 8.27
N PHE A 376 -4.40 7.30 8.44
CA PHE A 376 -3.47 6.95 7.38
C PHE A 376 -2.95 5.53 7.56
N ALA A 377 -2.99 4.73 6.51
CA ALA A 377 -2.34 3.43 6.48
C ALA A 377 -0.84 3.56 6.16
N PHE A 378 -0.06 2.59 6.56
CA PHE A 378 1.33 2.44 6.16
C PHE A 378 1.44 1.29 5.14
N LYS A 379 1.75 1.61 3.89
CA LYS A 379 1.84 0.68 2.75
C LYS A 379 3.18 0.84 2.03
N PRO A 380 4.27 0.32 2.61
CA PRO A 380 5.61 0.48 2.05
C PRO A 380 5.84 -0.40 0.81
N HIS A 381 6.76 0.04 -0.07
CA HIS A 381 7.45 -0.85 -0.98
C HIS A 381 8.29 -1.82 -0.17
N CYS A 382 8.16 -3.11 -0.44
CA CYS A 382 8.90 -4.13 0.29
C CYS A 382 8.96 -5.45 -0.47
N GLY A 383 10.14 -6.02 -0.56
CA GLY A 383 10.33 -7.34 -1.13
C GLY A 383 10.09 -7.40 -2.65
N GLU A 384 10.28 -6.32 -3.35
CA GLU A 384 10.34 -6.31 -4.82
C GLU A 384 11.69 -6.88 -5.27
N ALA A 385 12.76 -6.39 -4.67
CA ALA A 385 14.12 -6.85 -4.85
C ALA A 385 14.85 -6.93 -3.50
N GLY A 386 16.13 -7.17 -3.48
CA GLY A 386 17.00 -6.99 -2.31
C GLY A 386 16.77 -7.95 -1.15
N GLN A 387 16.78 -7.41 0.05
CA GLN A 387 16.93 -8.18 1.28
C GLN A 387 15.59 -8.70 1.81
N ARG A 388 15.49 -10.01 2.06
CA ARG A 388 14.27 -10.68 2.51
C ARG A 388 13.80 -10.29 3.92
N HIS A 389 14.72 -9.80 4.77
CA HIS A 389 14.36 -9.35 6.13
C HIS A 389 13.50 -8.07 6.14
N HIS A 390 13.44 -7.30 5.04
CA HIS A 390 12.49 -6.20 4.89
C HIS A 390 11.03 -6.68 5.06
N LEU A 391 10.73 -7.89 4.60
CA LEU A 391 9.40 -8.50 4.72
C LEU A 391 9.02 -8.79 6.18
N ALA A 392 9.99 -9.15 7.04
CA ALA A 392 9.73 -9.28 8.48
C ALA A 392 9.41 -7.93 9.12
N THR A 393 10.11 -6.87 8.71
CA THR A 393 9.80 -5.49 9.12
C THR A 393 8.38 -5.09 8.74
N SER A 394 8.02 -5.28 7.47
CA SER A 394 6.70 -4.92 6.96
C SER A 394 5.59 -5.80 7.55
N TYR A 395 5.87 -7.06 7.87
CA TYR A 395 4.93 -7.90 8.61
C TYR A 395 4.53 -7.29 9.96
N LEU A 396 5.48 -6.66 10.66
CA LEU A 396 5.23 -6.05 11.98
C LEU A 396 4.58 -4.67 11.90
N LEU A 397 4.80 -3.91 10.83
CA LEU A 397 4.49 -2.48 10.79
C LEU A 397 3.47 -2.08 9.74
N ALA A 398 3.33 -2.84 8.64
CA ALA A 398 2.55 -2.42 7.49
C ALA A 398 1.10 -2.91 7.51
N ASP A 399 0.19 -2.09 7.00
CA ASP A 399 -1.21 -2.47 6.77
C ASP A 399 -1.38 -3.34 5.51
N SER A 400 -0.56 -3.07 4.51
CA SER A 400 -0.39 -3.88 3.31
C SER A 400 0.99 -3.58 2.71
N VAL A 401 1.43 -4.40 1.77
CA VAL A 401 2.75 -4.30 1.16
C VAL A 401 2.63 -4.10 -0.33
N ASN A 402 3.43 -3.20 -0.89
CA ASN A 402 3.59 -3.08 -2.32
C ASN A 402 4.66 -4.08 -2.78
N HIS A 403 4.35 -4.83 -3.83
CA HIS A 403 5.09 -5.96 -4.38
C HIS A 403 5.09 -7.20 -3.49
N GLY A 404 6.06 -7.39 -2.60
CA GLY A 404 6.16 -8.58 -1.75
C GLY A 404 6.64 -9.84 -2.48
N ILE A 405 7.24 -9.72 -3.66
CA ILE A 405 7.66 -10.86 -4.51
C ILE A 405 8.58 -11.81 -3.76
N LYS A 406 9.49 -11.26 -2.96
CA LYS A 406 10.50 -12.04 -2.21
C LYS A 406 9.91 -12.93 -1.11
N LEU A 407 8.61 -12.83 -0.83
CA LEU A 407 7.92 -13.83 0.02
C LEU A 407 8.00 -15.25 -0.55
N GLN A 408 8.18 -15.40 -1.88
CA GLN A 408 8.37 -16.72 -2.49
C GLN A 408 9.60 -17.47 -1.92
N ASP A 409 10.62 -16.74 -1.48
CA ASP A 409 11.87 -17.27 -0.97
C ASP A 409 11.84 -17.54 0.55
N GLU A 410 10.75 -17.15 1.25
CA GLU A 410 10.60 -17.21 2.70
C GLU A 410 9.26 -17.87 3.10
N PRO A 411 9.17 -19.21 3.06
CA PRO A 411 7.91 -19.93 3.31
C PRO A 411 7.24 -19.57 4.63
N THR A 412 8.02 -19.36 5.70
CA THR A 412 7.46 -19.01 7.01
C THR A 412 6.80 -17.63 6.98
N LEU A 413 7.46 -16.62 6.44
CA LEU A 413 6.85 -15.29 6.30
C LEU A 413 5.64 -15.35 5.35
N GLN A 414 5.74 -16.07 4.22
CA GLN A 414 4.61 -16.25 3.31
C GLN A 414 3.39 -16.82 4.02
N TYR A 415 3.60 -17.86 4.87
CA TYR A 415 2.52 -18.47 5.63
C TYR A 415 1.95 -17.53 6.70
N LEU A 416 2.80 -16.73 7.37
CA LEU A 416 2.35 -15.71 8.31
C LEU A 416 1.52 -14.61 7.63
N TYR A 417 1.94 -14.13 6.45
CA TYR A 417 1.17 -13.19 5.64
C TYR A 417 -0.19 -13.75 5.22
N TYR A 418 -0.24 -15.05 4.87
CA TYR A 418 -1.49 -15.75 4.61
C TYR A 418 -2.40 -15.77 5.83
N LEU A 419 -1.89 -16.19 7.00
CA LEU A 419 -2.69 -16.28 8.24
C LEU A 419 -3.24 -14.90 8.67
N SER A 420 -2.43 -13.86 8.53
CA SER A 420 -2.80 -12.48 8.89
C SER A 420 -3.57 -11.74 7.79
N GLN A 421 -3.70 -12.34 6.59
CA GLN A 421 -4.38 -11.74 5.44
C GLN A 421 -3.88 -10.32 5.11
N ILE A 422 -2.56 -10.09 5.24
CA ILE A 422 -1.95 -8.82 4.83
C ILE A 422 -2.01 -8.71 3.31
N GLY A 423 -2.50 -7.56 2.80
CA GLY A 423 -2.65 -7.33 1.36
C GLY A 423 -1.30 -7.19 0.65
N LEU A 424 -1.20 -7.76 -0.56
CA LEU A 424 -0.05 -7.64 -1.44
C LEU A 424 -0.47 -6.99 -2.75
N ALA A 425 0.03 -5.80 -3.04
CA ALA A 425 -0.20 -5.11 -4.31
C ALA A 425 0.92 -5.46 -5.28
N LEU A 426 0.66 -6.44 -6.14
CA LEU A 426 1.63 -6.96 -7.12
C LEU A 426 1.47 -6.27 -8.46
N CYS A 427 2.58 -6.04 -9.16
CA CYS A 427 2.63 -5.35 -10.44
C CYS A 427 3.36 -6.23 -11.48
N PRO A 428 2.68 -7.24 -12.05
CA PRO A 428 3.31 -8.25 -12.90
C PRO A 428 4.13 -7.69 -14.07
N LEU A 429 3.64 -6.68 -14.78
CA LEU A 429 4.35 -6.10 -15.93
C LEU A 429 5.59 -5.30 -15.53
N SER A 430 5.51 -4.52 -14.45
CA SER A 430 6.65 -3.83 -13.86
C SER A 430 7.72 -4.83 -13.41
N ASN A 431 7.30 -5.85 -12.68
CA ASN A 431 8.22 -6.86 -12.16
C ASN A 431 8.89 -7.66 -13.29
N ASP A 432 8.19 -7.94 -14.41
CA ASP A 432 8.77 -8.58 -15.61
C ASP A 432 9.83 -7.70 -16.26
N ALA A 433 9.58 -6.43 -16.35
CA ALA A 433 10.50 -5.48 -16.94
C ALA A 433 11.78 -5.27 -16.11
N LEU A 434 11.68 -5.34 -14.77
CA LEU A 434 12.75 -4.90 -13.88
C LEU A 434 13.51 -6.04 -13.18
N PHE A 435 12.84 -7.10 -12.71
CA PHE A 435 13.44 -8.01 -11.73
C PHE A 435 13.35 -9.50 -12.07
N LEU A 436 12.25 -9.96 -12.64
CA LEU A 436 12.05 -11.38 -12.95
C LEU A 436 11.15 -11.57 -14.16
N LYS A 437 11.33 -12.69 -14.86
CA LYS A 437 10.46 -13.03 -15.97
C LYS A 437 9.05 -13.32 -15.46
N LEU A 438 8.04 -12.86 -16.21
CA LEU A 438 6.63 -12.99 -15.87
C LEU A 438 6.21 -14.43 -15.53
N GLN A 439 6.80 -15.42 -16.22
CA GLN A 439 6.57 -16.85 -15.97
C GLN A 439 7.04 -17.32 -14.59
N ASN A 440 7.99 -16.60 -13.97
CA ASN A 440 8.54 -16.90 -12.65
C ASN A 440 7.88 -16.06 -11.56
N SER A 441 6.90 -15.23 -11.91
CA SER A 441 6.19 -14.39 -10.94
C SER A 441 5.38 -15.26 -9.96
N PRO A 442 5.45 -14.99 -8.66
CA PRO A 442 4.76 -15.78 -7.65
C PRO A 442 3.26 -15.48 -7.54
N VAL A 443 2.71 -14.57 -8.34
CA VAL A 443 1.30 -14.13 -8.27
C VAL A 443 0.33 -15.32 -8.25
N GLY A 444 0.52 -16.28 -9.18
CA GLY A 444 -0.35 -17.45 -9.28
C GLY A 444 -0.28 -18.33 -8.03
N ASP A 445 0.92 -18.58 -7.53
CA ASP A 445 1.15 -19.42 -6.34
C ASP A 445 0.65 -18.74 -5.06
N PHE A 446 0.86 -17.44 -4.92
CA PHE A 446 0.34 -16.67 -3.79
C PHE A 446 -1.18 -16.68 -3.77
N PHE A 447 -1.80 -16.43 -4.92
CA PHE A 447 -3.25 -16.46 -5.06
C PHE A 447 -3.83 -17.85 -4.73
N LYS A 448 -3.23 -18.91 -5.29
CA LYS A 448 -3.67 -20.30 -5.00
C LYS A 448 -3.55 -20.65 -3.53
N ALA A 449 -2.46 -20.24 -2.87
CA ALA A 449 -2.28 -20.42 -1.43
C ALA A 449 -3.25 -19.61 -0.57
N GLY A 450 -3.97 -18.64 -1.14
CA GLY A 450 -4.96 -17.83 -0.44
C GLY A 450 -4.43 -16.55 0.18
N LEU A 451 -3.24 -16.10 -0.20
CA LEU A 451 -2.77 -14.75 0.18
C LEU A 451 -3.70 -13.69 -0.44
N ARG A 452 -3.85 -12.58 0.25
CA ARG A 452 -4.68 -11.45 -0.24
C ARG A 452 -3.95 -10.68 -1.32
N VAL A 453 -3.98 -11.21 -2.54
CA VAL A 453 -3.36 -10.60 -3.73
C VAL A 453 -4.30 -9.57 -4.34
N CYS A 454 -3.77 -8.41 -4.71
CA CYS A 454 -4.35 -7.45 -5.64
C CYS A 454 -3.32 -7.02 -6.68
N LEU A 455 -3.78 -6.43 -7.79
CA LEU A 455 -2.92 -6.00 -8.89
C LEU A 455 -2.87 -4.46 -8.95
N GLY A 456 -1.70 -3.94 -9.29
CA GLY A 456 -1.43 -2.53 -9.54
C GLY A 456 -0.64 -2.34 -10.82
N THR A 457 -0.61 -1.11 -11.32
CA THR A 457 0.08 -0.79 -12.59
C THR A 457 1.48 -0.26 -12.41
N ASP A 458 1.83 0.17 -11.18
CA ASP A 458 3.11 0.80 -10.88
C ASP A 458 3.32 2.08 -11.71
N ASP A 459 3.88 1.95 -12.90
CA ASP A 459 4.23 3.04 -13.82
C ASP A 459 3.64 2.80 -15.22
N PRO A 460 2.37 3.15 -15.48
CA PRO A 460 1.76 3.00 -16.80
C PRO A 460 2.57 3.59 -17.95
N LEU A 461 3.23 4.71 -17.71
CA LEU A 461 4.08 5.39 -18.69
C LEU A 461 5.21 4.50 -19.21
N GLN A 462 5.80 3.67 -18.35
CA GLN A 462 6.93 2.81 -18.68
C GLN A 462 6.51 1.42 -19.16
N PHE A 463 5.41 0.87 -18.61
CA PHE A 463 5.12 -0.57 -18.77
C PHE A 463 3.90 -0.88 -19.64
N HIS A 464 2.91 0.03 -19.76
CA HIS A 464 1.63 -0.27 -20.39
C HIS A 464 1.49 0.28 -21.80
N ASN A 465 0.70 -0.42 -22.62
CA ASN A 465 0.49 -0.08 -24.03
C ASN A 465 -0.99 0.07 -24.39
N THR A 466 -1.92 -0.37 -23.54
CA THR A 466 -3.36 -0.30 -23.83
C THR A 466 -4.03 0.92 -23.19
N ALA A 467 -5.24 1.24 -23.64
CA ALA A 467 -6.02 2.36 -23.11
C ALA A 467 -6.43 2.19 -21.64
N GLN A 468 -6.31 0.98 -21.09
CA GLN A 468 -6.74 0.66 -19.73
C GLN A 468 -5.64 -0.14 -19.00
N PRO A 469 -4.60 0.54 -18.46
CA PRO A 469 -3.43 -0.11 -17.86
C PRO A 469 -3.78 -1.16 -16.80
N LEU A 470 -4.68 -0.86 -15.87
CA LEU A 470 -5.06 -1.83 -14.85
C LEU A 470 -5.76 -3.06 -15.44
N VAL A 471 -6.60 -2.89 -16.46
CA VAL A 471 -7.24 -4.03 -17.15
C VAL A 471 -6.20 -4.85 -17.91
N GLU A 472 -5.18 -4.21 -18.48
CA GLU A 472 -4.04 -4.88 -19.12
C GLU A 472 -3.31 -5.80 -18.14
N GLU A 473 -3.00 -5.32 -16.90
CA GLU A 473 -2.41 -6.14 -15.83
C GLU A 473 -3.25 -7.38 -15.53
N TYR A 474 -4.56 -7.20 -15.36
CA TYR A 474 -5.46 -8.31 -15.09
C TYR A 474 -5.54 -9.32 -16.23
N ILE A 475 -5.62 -8.86 -17.50
CA ILE A 475 -5.67 -9.74 -18.68
C ILE A 475 -4.36 -10.53 -18.82
N VAL A 476 -3.22 -9.88 -18.63
CA VAL A 476 -1.91 -10.53 -18.65
C VAL A 476 -1.81 -11.57 -17.54
N ALA A 477 -2.17 -11.20 -16.31
CA ALA A 477 -2.20 -12.12 -15.18
C ALA A 477 -3.13 -13.32 -15.43
N GLN A 478 -4.34 -13.07 -15.99
CA GLN A 478 -5.28 -14.12 -16.35
C GLN A 478 -4.66 -15.14 -17.30
N LYS A 479 -3.99 -14.67 -18.35
CA LYS A 479 -3.39 -15.53 -19.37
C LYS A 479 -2.19 -16.29 -18.85
N ILE A 480 -1.29 -15.63 -18.14
CA ILE A 480 -0.03 -16.24 -17.67
C ILE A 480 -0.29 -17.22 -16.53
N PHE A 481 -1.14 -16.87 -15.56
CA PHE A 481 -1.40 -17.69 -14.37
C PHE A 481 -2.64 -18.58 -14.52
N THR A 482 -3.28 -18.56 -15.68
CA THR A 482 -4.48 -19.38 -16.00
C THR A 482 -5.61 -19.12 -14.98
N LEU A 483 -5.89 -17.85 -14.72
CA LEU A 483 -6.93 -17.43 -13.78
C LEU A 483 -8.32 -17.51 -14.43
N SER A 484 -9.33 -17.96 -13.68
CA SER A 484 -10.73 -17.92 -14.11
C SER A 484 -11.34 -16.53 -13.89
N ASN A 485 -12.55 -16.31 -14.40
CA ASN A 485 -13.28 -15.07 -14.16
C ASN A 485 -13.57 -14.87 -12.66
N THR A 486 -13.86 -15.94 -11.92
CA THR A 486 -14.04 -15.91 -10.47
C THR A 486 -12.74 -15.49 -9.76
N ASP A 487 -11.58 -16.00 -10.22
CA ASP A 487 -10.27 -15.61 -9.67
C ASP A 487 -10.02 -14.11 -9.88
N MET A 488 -10.31 -13.61 -11.07
CA MET A 488 -10.20 -12.19 -11.41
C MET A 488 -11.13 -11.33 -10.55
N GLY A 489 -12.37 -11.78 -10.31
CA GLY A 489 -13.32 -11.12 -9.42
C GLY A 489 -12.83 -11.09 -7.97
N GLU A 490 -12.26 -12.20 -7.47
CA GLU A 490 -11.68 -12.27 -6.12
C GLU A 490 -10.51 -11.29 -5.97
N ILE A 491 -9.59 -11.22 -6.96
CA ILE A 491 -8.47 -10.28 -6.95
C ILE A 491 -8.98 -8.83 -6.99
N ALA A 492 -9.99 -8.53 -7.81
CA ALA A 492 -10.60 -7.21 -7.87
C ALA A 492 -11.26 -6.83 -6.53
N ARG A 493 -12.00 -7.75 -5.90
CA ARG A 493 -12.55 -7.55 -4.56
C ARG A 493 -11.45 -7.29 -3.53
N ASN A 494 -10.37 -8.05 -3.57
CA ASN A 494 -9.22 -7.85 -2.69
C ASN A 494 -8.60 -6.46 -2.87
N SER A 495 -8.54 -5.92 -4.09
CA SER A 495 -8.01 -4.57 -4.34
C SER A 495 -8.84 -3.50 -3.64
N VAL A 496 -10.17 -3.64 -3.63
CA VAL A 496 -11.06 -2.73 -2.90
C VAL A 496 -10.87 -2.86 -1.39
N LEU A 497 -10.77 -4.09 -0.87
CA LEU A 497 -10.56 -4.33 0.57
C LEU A 497 -9.23 -3.76 1.05
N THR A 498 -8.16 -3.92 0.26
CA THR A 498 -6.81 -3.44 0.57
C THR A 498 -6.68 -1.92 0.44
N SER A 499 -7.58 -1.27 -0.32
CA SER A 499 -7.54 0.18 -0.55
C SER A 499 -7.84 1.00 0.71
N ASN A 500 -7.49 2.30 0.69
CA ASN A 500 -7.76 3.27 1.77
C ASN A 500 -8.98 4.15 1.51
N PHE A 501 -9.85 3.74 0.60
CA PHE A 501 -11.12 4.42 0.43
C PHE A 501 -12.02 4.27 1.66
N SER A 502 -12.87 5.26 1.90
CA SER A 502 -13.74 5.29 3.07
C SER A 502 -14.74 4.12 3.09
N HIS A 503 -15.25 3.82 4.28
CA HIS A 503 -16.30 2.81 4.47
C HIS A 503 -17.48 3.02 3.51
N SER A 504 -17.92 4.26 3.32
CA SER A 504 -19.04 4.59 2.43
C SER A 504 -18.78 4.19 0.97
N TRP A 505 -17.53 4.37 0.49
CA TRP A 505 -17.15 3.95 -0.86
C TRP A 505 -17.00 2.43 -0.98
N LYS A 506 -16.34 1.77 -0.03
CA LYS A 506 -16.25 0.30 -0.02
C LYS A 506 -17.62 -0.36 0.04
N LYS A 507 -18.54 0.19 0.84
CA LYS A 507 -19.93 -0.24 0.91
C LYS A 507 -20.65 -0.10 -0.44
N LYS A 508 -20.44 1.01 -1.16
CA LYS A 508 -20.99 1.24 -2.49
C LYS A 508 -20.45 0.26 -3.54
N TRP A 509 -19.20 -0.19 -3.38
CA TRP A 509 -18.50 -1.03 -4.35
C TRP A 509 -18.61 -2.52 -4.08
N LEU A 510 -18.79 -2.92 -2.84
CA LEU A 510 -18.78 -4.34 -2.42
C LEU A 510 -20.07 -4.77 -1.71
N GLY A 511 -21.03 -3.85 -1.51
CA GLY A 511 -22.27 -4.13 -0.77
C GLY A 511 -22.16 -3.82 0.72
N ASP A 512 -23.30 -3.86 1.39
CA ASP A 512 -23.46 -3.41 2.79
C ASP A 512 -22.65 -4.23 3.79
N ASN A 513 -22.44 -5.49 3.49
CA ASN A 513 -21.86 -6.48 4.40
C ASN A 513 -20.36 -6.72 4.23
N TYR A 514 -19.67 -6.00 3.33
CA TYR A 514 -18.29 -6.26 2.95
C TYR A 514 -17.31 -6.35 4.14
N HIS A 515 -17.65 -5.75 5.26
CA HIS A 515 -16.85 -5.66 6.49
C HIS A 515 -17.12 -6.78 7.48
N LYS A 516 -18.09 -7.67 7.21
CA LYS A 516 -18.35 -8.79 8.09
C LYS A 516 -17.17 -9.74 8.15
N ALA A 517 -17.10 -10.42 9.27
CA ALA A 517 -16.02 -11.34 9.59
C ALA A 517 -16.03 -12.60 8.72
N SER A 518 -17.22 -13.18 8.53
CA SER A 518 -17.38 -14.30 7.61
C SER A 518 -17.20 -13.83 6.17
N LEU A 519 -16.30 -14.45 5.43
CA LEU A 519 -16.06 -14.14 4.02
C LEU A 519 -17.30 -14.42 3.16
N VAL A 520 -18.13 -15.38 3.56
CA VAL A 520 -19.40 -15.71 2.88
C VAL A 520 -20.40 -14.58 3.06
N GLU A 521 -20.59 -14.11 4.30
CA GLU A 521 -21.51 -13.01 4.58
C GLU A 521 -21.02 -11.67 4.04
N ALA A 522 -19.71 -11.49 3.99
CA ALA A 522 -19.06 -10.28 3.47
C ALA A 522 -19.06 -10.20 1.94
N ASN A 523 -19.44 -11.27 1.24
CA ASN A 523 -19.43 -11.30 -0.21
C ASN A 523 -20.82 -11.05 -0.78
N ASP A 524 -20.95 -10.02 -1.60
CA ASP A 524 -22.13 -9.76 -2.40
C ASP A 524 -21.80 -10.02 -3.88
N VAL A 525 -22.47 -11.03 -4.45
CA VAL A 525 -22.23 -11.49 -5.83
C VAL A 525 -22.55 -10.39 -6.85
N GLU A 526 -23.51 -9.50 -6.55
CA GLU A 526 -23.88 -8.42 -7.48
C GLU A 526 -22.75 -7.43 -7.71
N PHE A 527 -21.92 -7.23 -6.70
CA PHE A 527 -20.81 -6.27 -6.72
C PHE A 527 -19.47 -6.94 -7.08
N SER A 528 -19.19 -8.10 -6.51
CA SER A 528 -17.91 -8.79 -6.68
C SER A 528 -17.84 -9.70 -7.89
N ASN A 529 -18.98 -10.15 -8.39
CA ASN A 529 -19.11 -11.25 -9.36
C ASN A 529 -18.36 -12.53 -8.95
N VAL A 530 -18.27 -12.77 -7.65
CA VAL A 530 -17.69 -13.98 -7.04
C VAL A 530 -18.82 -14.78 -6.40
N GLY A 531 -19.08 -15.97 -6.92
CA GLY A 531 -20.11 -16.86 -6.39
C GLY A 531 -19.79 -17.31 -4.95
N PRO A 532 -20.82 -17.67 -4.14
CA PRO A 532 -20.67 -17.94 -2.71
C PRO A 532 -19.78 -19.14 -2.38
N VAL A 533 -19.57 -20.03 -3.34
CA VAL A 533 -18.73 -21.24 -3.17
C VAL A 533 -17.26 -20.86 -2.92
N ARG A 534 -16.75 -19.80 -3.57
CA ARG A 534 -15.36 -19.37 -3.43
C ARG A 534 -15.07 -18.77 -2.04
N PRO A 535 -15.84 -17.79 -1.54
CA PRO A 535 -15.64 -17.27 -0.18
C PRO A 535 -15.75 -18.35 0.88
N ALA A 536 -16.70 -19.30 0.74
CA ALA A 536 -16.86 -20.42 1.65
C ALA A 536 -15.61 -21.32 1.67
N PHE A 537 -15.05 -21.62 0.50
CA PHE A 537 -13.80 -22.35 0.39
C PHE A 537 -12.63 -21.60 1.07
N ARG A 538 -12.46 -20.32 0.81
CA ARG A 538 -11.39 -19.51 1.41
C ARG A 538 -11.51 -19.43 2.94
N GLU A 539 -12.72 -19.22 3.44
CA GLU A 539 -13.01 -19.17 4.87
C GLU A 539 -12.71 -20.52 5.55
N ASP A 540 -13.22 -21.61 4.97
CA ASP A 540 -12.97 -22.97 5.49
C ASP A 540 -11.46 -23.29 5.54
N GLN A 541 -10.71 -22.95 4.47
CA GLN A 541 -9.26 -23.18 4.45
C GLN A 541 -8.54 -22.37 5.54
N LEU A 542 -8.83 -21.09 5.67
CA LEU A 542 -8.20 -20.23 6.68
C LEU A 542 -8.52 -20.73 8.09
N GLN A 543 -9.79 -21.04 8.38
CA GLN A 543 -10.20 -21.54 9.69
C GLN A 543 -9.58 -22.90 10.02
N ARG A 544 -9.42 -23.79 9.04
CA ARG A 544 -8.73 -25.07 9.24
C ARG A 544 -7.25 -24.88 9.57
N GLU A 545 -6.56 -23.95 8.89
CA GLU A 545 -5.15 -23.65 9.19
C GLU A 545 -5.01 -23.05 10.60
N LEU A 546 -5.84 -22.08 10.94
CA LEU A 546 -5.86 -21.47 12.27
C LEU A 546 -6.11 -22.54 13.36
N ASN A 547 -7.15 -23.36 13.19
CA ASN A 547 -7.47 -24.43 14.13
C ASN A 547 -6.38 -25.50 14.21
N TYR A 548 -5.76 -25.84 13.08
CA TYR A 548 -4.66 -26.82 13.05
C TYR A 548 -3.51 -26.39 13.95
N ILE A 549 -3.07 -25.14 13.82
CA ILE A 549 -1.97 -24.60 14.62
C ILE A 549 -2.37 -24.56 16.10
N VAL A 550 -3.56 -24.03 16.42
CA VAL A 550 -4.09 -23.97 17.80
C VAL A 550 -4.11 -25.37 18.43
N THR A 551 -4.63 -26.37 17.72
CA THR A 551 -4.79 -27.72 18.27
C THR A 551 -3.45 -28.43 18.49
N HIS A 552 -2.54 -28.33 17.51
CA HIS A 552 -1.27 -29.08 17.57
C HIS A 552 -0.23 -28.41 18.45
N GLY A 553 -0.20 -27.08 18.51
CA GLY A 553 0.67 -26.37 19.43
C GLY A 553 0.33 -26.67 20.89
N ASN A 554 -0.96 -26.74 21.24
CA ASN A 554 -1.38 -27.13 22.58
C ASN A 554 -0.96 -28.57 22.97
N LEU A 555 -0.72 -29.45 21.98
CA LEU A 555 -0.23 -30.82 22.24
C LEU A 555 1.29 -30.88 22.46
N VAL A 556 2.05 -29.93 21.88
CA VAL A 556 3.52 -29.90 21.93
C VAL A 556 4.03 -29.05 23.09
N ALA A 557 3.33 -28.01 23.47
CA ALA A 557 3.71 -27.09 24.55
C ALA A 557 4.07 -27.81 25.90
N PRO A 558 3.45 -28.90 26.28
CA PRO A 558 3.85 -29.68 27.47
C PRO A 558 5.15 -30.47 27.30
N LEU A 559 5.63 -30.67 26.06
CA LEU A 559 6.81 -31.49 25.75
C LEU A 559 8.10 -30.67 25.64
N VAL A 560 7.94 -29.35 25.40
CA VAL A 560 9.06 -28.39 25.32
C VAL A 560 9.10 -27.67 26.65
N GLY A 561 10.14 -27.89 27.45
CA GLY A 561 10.29 -27.23 28.76
C GLY A 561 10.21 -25.71 28.62
N LYS A 562 9.45 -25.11 29.52
CA LYS A 562 9.21 -23.67 29.59
C LYS A 562 10.51 -22.88 29.64
N GLU A 563 10.86 -22.24 28.55
CA GLU A 563 11.66 -20.99 28.60
C GLU A 563 10.67 -19.83 28.66
N ASP A 564 10.49 -19.30 29.85
CA ASP A 564 9.53 -18.24 30.15
C ASP A 564 9.91 -16.94 29.42
N GLY A 565 8.97 -16.37 28.66
CA GLY A 565 8.99 -14.99 28.21
C GLY A 565 9.09 -14.71 26.70
N ALA A 566 9.67 -15.60 25.89
CA ALA A 566 9.78 -15.38 24.44
C ALA A 566 8.43 -15.50 23.70
N LEU A 567 7.53 -16.22 24.31
CA LEU A 567 6.24 -16.62 23.79
C LEU A 567 5.17 -15.52 23.91
N ASP A 568 5.13 -14.84 25.06
CA ASP A 568 4.18 -13.74 25.29
C ASP A 568 4.43 -12.54 24.34
N ASN A 569 5.67 -12.34 23.95
CA ASN A 569 6.06 -11.26 23.04
C ASN A 569 5.67 -11.51 21.57
N ALA A 570 5.79 -12.74 21.08
CA ALA A 570 5.37 -13.08 19.71
C ALA A 570 3.86 -12.98 19.53
N ILE A 571 3.13 -13.22 20.58
CA ILE A 571 1.68 -13.12 20.68
C ILE A 571 1.24 -11.65 20.60
N GLU A 572 1.90 -10.79 21.37
CA GLU A 572 1.63 -9.35 21.36
C GLU A 572 1.95 -8.73 19.99
N LEU A 573 2.91 -9.28 19.25
CA LEU A 573 3.29 -8.89 17.89
C LEU A 573 2.23 -9.20 16.83
N SER A 574 1.69 -10.42 16.86
CA SER A 574 0.60 -10.82 15.97
C SER A 574 -0.62 -9.93 16.14
N ASN A 575 -0.93 -9.55 17.39
CA ASN A 575 -2.02 -8.65 17.72
C ASN A 575 -1.86 -7.23 17.15
N ARG A 576 -0.64 -6.71 17.12
CA ARG A 576 -0.38 -5.33 16.68
C ARG A 576 -0.62 -5.15 15.19
N ASN A 577 -0.30 -6.13 14.35
CA ASN A 577 -0.52 -6.06 12.90
C ASN A 577 -1.98 -6.17 12.50
N VAL A 578 -2.77 -6.95 13.24
CA VAL A 578 -4.22 -7.03 13.06
C VAL A 578 -4.92 -5.74 13.51
N ILE A 579 -4.36 -5.08 14.52
CA ILE A 579 -4.95 -3.88 15.14
C ILE A 579 -4.68 -2.61 14.30
N CYS A 580 -3.48 -2.44 13.75
CA CYS A 580 -3.10 -1.17 13.12
C CYS A 580 -3.84 -0.83 11.82
N GLY A 581 -4.19 -1.82 11.00
CA GLY A 581 -4.88 -1.56 9.72
C GLY A 581 -6.40 -1.50 9.80
N ALA A 582 -6.99 -2.07 10.84
CA ALA A 582 -8.44 -2.18 10.98
C ALA A 582 -9.06 -1.15 11.94
N GLN A 583 -8.27 -0.55 12.83
CA GLN A 583 -8.75 0.30 13.91
C GLN A 583 -9.64 1.48 13.47
N PRO A 584 -9.34 2.22 12.39
CA PRO A 584 -10.18 3.36 11.97
C PRO A 584 -11.59 2.97 11.54
N TYR A 585 -11.77 1.70 11.17
CA TYR A 585 -13.08 1.17 10.73
C TYR A 585 -13.85 0.54 11.88
N LEU A 586 -13.16 0.15 12.96
CA LEU A 586 -13.70 -0.63 14.06
C LEU A 586 -14.51 0.21 15.04
N ASP A 587 -14.01 1.39 15.35
CA ASP A 587 -14.63 2.29 16.33
C ASP A 587 -15.97 2.86 15.83
N LYS A 588 -16.20 2.84 14.50
CA LYS A 588 -17.48 3.27 13.88
C LYS A 588 -18.52 2.15 13.71
N LEU A 589 -18.13 0.90 13.91
CA LEU A 589 -18.99 -0.25 13.60
C LEU A 589 -19.65 -0.90 14.82
N GLY A 590 -19.30 -0.46 16.03
CA GLY A 590 -19.90 -0.93 17.29
C GLY A 590 -19.48 -2.35 17.69
N GLY A 591 -19.71 -2.72 18.95
CA GLY A 591 -19.16 -3.86 19.68
C GLY A 591 -19.25 -5.28 19.08
N ALA A 592 -19.93 -5.50 17.95
CA ALA A 592 -19.95 -6.81 17.27
C ALA A 592 -18.63 -7.14 16.57
N TYR A 593 -17.92 -6.11 16.12
CA TYR A 593 -16.60 -6.28 15.49
C TYR A 593 -15.48 -6.42 16.53
N GLU A 594 -15.59 -5.74 17.67
CA GLU A 594 -14.65 -5.90 18.79
C GLU A 594 -14.62 -7.35 19.29
N SER A 595 -15.78 -7.97 19.45
CA SER A 595 -15.90 -9.37 19.84
C SER A 595 -15.24 -10.35 18.85
N TYR A 596 -15.33 -10.07 17.56
CA TYR A 596 -14.69 -10.88 16.52
C TYR A 596 -13.18 -10.64 16.45
N ARG A 597 -12.76 -9.39 16.52
CA ARG A 597 -11.35 -9.01 16.56
C ARG A 597 -10.64 -9.64 17.74
N ASP A 598 -11.24 -9.57 18.94
CA ASP A 598 -10.67 -10.14 20.16
C ASP A 598 -10.58 -11.67 20.04
N LYS A 599 -11.52 -12.29 19.35
CA LYS A 599 -11.51 -13.73 19.06
C LYS A 599 -10.44 -14.10 18.02
N GLN A 600 -10.38 -13.39 16.88
CA GLN A 600 -9.33 -13.59 15.88
C GLN A 600 -7.94 -13.26 16.42
N THR A 601 -7.84 -12.19 17.21
CA THR A 601 -6.60 -11.77 17.84
C THR A 601 -6.12 -12.79 18.87
N ALA A 602 -7.03 -13.39 19.65
CA ALA A 602 -6.73 -14.47 20.56
C ALA A 602 -6.30 -15.75 19.80
N GLU A 603 -6.96 -16.05 18.67
CA GLU A 603 -6.66 -17.19 17.81
C GLU A 603 -5.31 -17.03 17.09
N ILE A 604 -5.00 -15.87 16.51
CA ILE A 604 -3.70 -15.57 15.89
C ILE A 604 -2.60 -15.56 16.95
N LYS A 605 -2.88 -15.05 18.14
CA LYS A 605 -2.03 -15.05 19.31
C LYS A 605 -1.62 -16.47 19.71
N GLN A 606 -2.59 -17.34 19.78
CA GLN A 606 -2.42 -18.74 20.09
C GLN A 606 -1.68 -19.50 18.98
N ILE A 607 -1.86 -19.08 17.70
CA ILE A 607 -1.21 -19.63 16.51
C ILE A 607 0.29 -19.32 16.50
N THR A 608 0.67 -18.08 16.74
CA THR A 608 2.08 -17.67 16.78
C THR A 608 2.83 -18.37 17.92
N LEU A 609 2.12 -18.60 19.04
CA LEU A 609 2.57 -19.43 20.15
C LEU A 609 2.95 -20.85 19.70
N GLN A 610 2.05 -21.45 19.00
CA GLN A 610 2.09 -22.86 18.67
C GLN A 610 3.04 -23.18 17.51
N MET A 611 3.31 -22.20 16.63
CA MET A 611 4.36 -22.31 15.63
C MET A 611 5.79 -22.23 16.21
N LYS A 612 5.97 -21.66 17.40
CA LYS A 612 7.29 -21.68 18.10
C LYS A 612 7.62 -23.04 18.69
N ASP A 613 6.59 -23.82 19.03
CA ASP A 613 6.72 -25.14 19.65
C ASP A 613 6.75 -26.29 18.62
N LEU A 614 6.52 -25.99 17.34
CA LEU A 614 6.71 -26.89 16.19
C LEU A 614 8.08 -26.66 15.53
#